data_99df069a776345480d51ab07a0b78779
#
_entry.id   99df069a776345480d51ab07a0b78779
#
_cell.length_a   1.000
_cell.length_b   1.000
_cell.length_c   1.000
_cell.angle_alpha   90.00
_cell.angle_beta   90.00
_cell.angle_gamma   90.00
#
_symmetry.space_group_name_H-M   'P 1'
#
loop_
_entity.id
_entity.type
_entity.pdbx_description
1 polymer ?
#
loop_
_entity_poly.entity_id
_entity_poly.type
_entity_poly.pdbx_seq_one_letter_code
_entity_poly.pdbx_strand_id
1 'polypeptide(L)'
;MTDRTGVLLTAFGGPDSLESVGPFMARFMGREPAPAVVAAAQEKYRAIGGASPLPGIAAAIAASLEHHLRDRGHDVAVAAGMRYWEPSIDSAVEALVSNGARRIVMASLSAFESRVTCDAFRVAAHDAAGDAQIVEMCEAPVLHRAPQYRDHFGHACAHALENIAAARPLVVMTAHSLPLDDVDADDPYSGGLKEVSDAVAAIAGLAEGGPFDDDERLPGVGGFGALEGPVPWLLAFQSKGVRPGQWLGPDLAHVMESAAGVGYDGIVIVPIGFALDHMETLWDLDIDAAERAASLGLAFVRTRVPNDDDGFVEALMWAVEPLL
;
A
#
# COMPACT_ATOMS: atom_id res chain seq x y z
N MET A 1 -1.46 39.65 -3.05
CA MET A 1 -0.59 38.47 -3.30
C MET A 1 -1.52 37.29 -3.25
N THR A 2 -1.67 36.55 -4.34
CA THR A 2 -2.40 35.28 -4.31
C THR A 2 -1.64 34.33 -3.42
N ASP A 3 -2.31 33.74 -2.41
CA ASP A 3 -1.68 32.78 -1.52
C ASP A 3 -1.28 31.55 -2.34
N ARG A 4 0.02 31.26 -2.35
CA ARG A 4 0.57 30.09 -3.08
C ARG A 4 0.10 28.81 -2.41
N THR A 5 -0.38 27.86 -3.20
CA THR A 5 -0.76 26.53 -2.72
C THR A 5 0.46 25.60 -2.71
N GLY A 6 0.66 24.87 -1.63
CA GLY A 6 1.58 23.74 -1.55
C GLY A 6 0.83 22.42 -1.59
N VAL A 7 1.48 21.36 -2.04
CA VAL A 7 0.96 19.98 -1.97
C VAL A 7 1.83 19.17 -1.02
N LEU A 8 1.21 18.63 0.03
CA LEU A 8 1.86 17.78 1.01
C LEU A 8 1.48 16.31 0.74
N LEU A 9 2.46 15.51 0.34
CA LEU A 9 2.31 14.05 0.25
C LEU A 9 2.70 13.43 1.58
N THR A 10 1.81 12.63 2.19
CA THR A 10 2.07 11.98 3.47
C THR A 10 2.26 10.48 3.32
N ALA A 11 3.24 9.92 4.03
CA ALA A 11 3.51 8.50 4.06
C ALA A 11 3.93 8.02 5.45
N PHE A 12 3.94 6.70 5.65
CA PHE A 12 4.33 6.10 6.93
C PHE A 12 5.81 6.38 7.26
N GLY A 13 6.68 6.22 6.27
CA GLY A 13 8.12 6.31 6.41
C GLY A 13 8.79 4.94 6.50
N GLY A 14 10.09 4.95 6.63
CA GLY A 14 10.91 3.75 6.77
C GLY A 14 12.36 4.10 7.05
N PRO A 15 13.12 3.18 7.69
CA PRO A 15 14.51 3.45 8.06
C PRO A 15 15.40 3.53 6.81
N ASP A 16 16.34 4.44 6.84
CA ASP A 16 17.32 4.72 5.77
C ASP A 16 18.63 3.93 5.92
N SER A 17 18.77 3.18 7.01
CA SER A 17 19.91 2.31 7.29
C SER A 17 19.53 1.24 8.30
N LEU A 18 20.39 0.22 8.49
CA LEU A 18 20.18 -0.81 9.52
C LEU A 18 20.25 -0.24 10.94
N GLU A 19 21.06 0.78 11.16
CA GLU A 19 21.20 1.48 12.44
C GLU A 19 19.91 2.24 12.79
N SER A 20 19.20 2.72 11.79
CA SER A 20 17.94 3.47 11.92
C SER A 20 16.73 2.59 12.24
N VAL A 21 16.81 1.27 12.08
CA VAL A 21 15.68 0.35 12.31
C VAL A 21 15.12 0.46 13.74
N GLY A 22 15.99 0.43 14.75
CA GLY A 22 15.56 0.56 16.15
C GLY A 22 14.86 1.89 16.44
N PRO A 23 15.49 3.04 16.14
CA PRO A 23 14.87 4.36 16.27
C PRO A 23 13.55 4.52 15.49
N PHE A 24 13.46 4.02 14.27
CA PHE A 24 12.23 4.02 13.48
C PHE A 24 11.12 3.23 14.18
N MET A 25 11.44 2.01 14.65
CA MET A 25 10.47 1.18 15.38
C MET A 25 9.99 1.86 16.66
N ALA A 26 10.89 2.51 17.41
CA ALA A 26 10.53 3.23 18.62
C ALA A 26 9.53 4.35 18.35
N ARG A 27 9.69 5.09 17.24
CA ARG A 27 8.76 6.16 16.83
C ARG A 27 7.34 5.66 16.59
N PHE A 28 7.15 4.61 15.77
CA PHE A 28 5.79 4.15 15.46
C PHE A 28 5.17 3.30 16.59
N MET A 29 5.99 2.60 17.40
CA MET A 29 5.51 1.85 18.55
C MET A 29 5.19 2.74 19.76
N GLY A 30 5.69 3.98 19.79
CA GLY A 30 5.60 4.88 20.94
C GLY A 30 6.37 4.39 22.18
N ARG A 31 7.29 3.44 22.01
CA ARG A 31 8.13 2.85 23.07
C ARG A 31 9.36 2.17 22.48
N GLU A 32 10.39 2.04 23.29
CA GLU A 32 11.59 1.28 22.88
C GLU A 32 11.27 -0.20 22.62
N PRO A 33 11.61 -0.73 21.44
CA PRO A 33 11.46 -2.15 21.15
C PRO A 33 12.54 -2.99 21.87
N ALA A 34 12.21 -4.24 22.18
CA ALA A 34 13.20 -5.16 22.73
C ALA A 34 14.34 -5.41 21.72
N PRO A 35 15.63 -5.54 22.16
CA PRO A 35 16.76 -5.73 21.25
C PRO A 35 16.60 -6.90 20.28
N ALA A 36 16.00 -8.01 20.71
CA ALA A 36 15.73 -9.16 19.84
C ALA A 36 14.74 -8.85 18.72
N VAL A 37 13.75 -7.98 18.97
CA VAL A 37 12.77 -7.55 17.95
C VAL A 37 13.44 -6.62 16.93
N VAL A 38 14.31 -5.72 17.39
CA VAL A 38 15.13 -4.87 16.50
C VAL A 38 16.03 -5.72 15.62
N ALA A 39 16.74 -6.69 16.20
CA ALA A 39 17.64 -7.58 15.46
C ALA A 39 16.88 -8.38 14.39
N ALA A 40 15.70 -8.92 14.70
CA ALA A 40 14.87 -9.63 13.74
C ALA A 40 14.40 -8.70 12.59
N ALA A 41 14.02 -7.46 12.90
CA ALA A 41 13.67 -6.47 11.89
C ALA A 41 14.89 -6.10 11.02
N GLN A 42 16.06 -5.91 11.61
CA GLN A 42 17.30 -5.62 10.88
C GLN A 42 17.67 -6.74 9.89
N GLU A 43 17.42 -8.03 10.23
CA GLU A 43 17.62 -9.14 9.27
C GLU A 43 16.70 -9.01 8.06
N LYS A 44 15.42 -8.68 8.26
CA LYS A 44 14.48 -8.41 7.17
C LYS A 44 14.94 -7.24 6.30
N TYR A 45 15.31 -6.11 6.93
CA TYR A 45 15.84 -4.96 6.17
C TYR A 45 17.13 -5.29 5.43
N ARG A 46 18.04 -6.07 6.03
CA ARG A 46 19.28 -6.51 5.35
C ARG A 46 18.98 -7.29 4.07
N ALA A 47 17.98 -8.16 4.11
CA ALA A 47 17.61 -8.97 2.96
C ALA A 47 17.03 -8.14 1.79
N ILE A 48 16.43 -6.99 2.08
CA ILE A 48 15.87 -6.09 1.06
C ILE A 48 16.80 -4.93 0.67
N GLY A 49 18.10 -4.99 1.07
CA GLY A 49 19.09 -3.98 0.67
C GLY A 49 19.55 -3.04 1.79
N GLY A 50 19.13 -3.23 3.04
CA GLY A 50 19.62 -2.52 4.22
C GLY A 50 18.84 -1.26 4.61
N ALA A 51 17.85 -0.84 3.80
CA ALA A 51 17.03 0.34 4.01
C ALA A 51 15.63 0.14 3.43
N SER A 52 14.68 1.01 3.80
CA SER A 52 13.40 1.11 3.14
C SER A 52 13.51 1.98 1.89
N PRO A 53 13.01 1.55 0.71
CA PRO A 53 12.97 2.41 -0.47
C PRO A 53 11.89 3.50 -0.39
N LEU A 54 10.91 3.37 0.51
CA LEU A 54 9.71 4.20 0.57
C LEU A 54 10.01 5.72 0.61
N PRO A 55 10.95 6.25 1.45
CA PRO A 55 11.22 7.69 1.45
C PRO A 55 11.76 8.20 0.11
N GLY A 56 12.61 7.40 -0.55
CA GLY A 56 13.14 7.73 -1.87
C GLY A 56 12.07 7.74 -2.96
N ILE A 57 11.19 6.73 -2.96
CA ILE A 57 10.04 6.65 -3.88
C ILE A 57 9.10 7.84 -3.65
N ALA A 58 8.76 8.16 -2.41
CA ALA A 58 7.90 9.31 -2.09
C ALA A 58 8.50 10.64 -2.56
N ALA A 59 9.82 10.81 -2.45
CA ALA A 59 10.52 11.99 -2.97
C ALA A 59 10.47 12.06 -4.51
N ALA A 60 10.66 10.94 -5.20
CA ALA A 60 10.55 10.85 -6.66
C ALA A 60 9.13 11.20 -7.13
N ILE A 61 8.10 10.66 -6.47
CA ILE A 61 6.69 11.00 -6.73
C ILE A 61 6.44 12.49 -6.54
N ALA A 62 6.94 13.09 -5.45
CA ALA A 62 6.75 14.51 -5.19
C ALA A 62 7.35 15.37 -6.29
N ALA A 63 8.56 15.05 -6.74
CA ALA A 63 9.24 15.76 -7.83
C ALA A 63 8.48 15.59 -9.17
N SER A 64 8.03 14.40 -9.50
CA SER A 64 7.26 14.12 -10.71
C SER A 64 5.91 14.84 -10.71
N LEU A 65 5.16 14.78 -9.59
CA LEU A 65 3.88 15.48 -9.45
C LEU A 65 4.06 17.01 -9.58
N GLU A 66 5.10 17.59 -8.96
CA GLU A 66 5.39 19.01 -9.07
C GLU A 66 5.66 19.41 -10.54
N HIS A 67 6.43 18.59 -11.26
CA HIS A 67 6.71 18.81 -12.68
C HIS A 67 5.42 18.80 -13.51
N HIS A 68 4.58 17.76 -13.37
CA HIS A 68 3.34 17.65 -14.13
C HIS A 68 2.34 18.78 -13.82
N LEU A 69 2.22 19.17 -12.55
CA LEU A 69 1.37 20.29 -12.15
C LEU A 69 1.84 21.61 -12.75
N ARG A 70 3.16 21.85 -12.75
CA ARG A 70 3.75 23.06 -13.38
C ARG A 70 3.57 23.08 -14.88
N ASP A 71 3.70 21.96 -15.56
CA ASP A 71 3.47 21.86 -17.00
C ASP A 71 2.01 22.16 -17.36
N ARG A 72 1.07 21.91 -16.45
CA ARG A 72 -0.34 22.31 -16.58
C ARG A 72 -0.63 23.75 -16.14
N GLY A 73 0.39 24.50 -15.73
CA GLY A 73 0.30 25.93 -15.41
C GLY A 73 0.04 26.25 -13.94
N HIS A 74 0.08 25.28 -13.04
CA HIS A 74 -0.07 25.51 -11.61
C HIS A 74 1.27 25.96 -10.98
N ASP A 75 1.28 27.10 -10.27
CA ASP A 75 2.45 27.55 -9.49
C ASP A 75 2.39 26.93 -8.08
N VAL A 76 2.83 25.69 -7.98
CA VAL A 76 2.80 24.91 -6.73
C VAL A 76 4.20 24.42 -6.36
N ALA A 77 4.40 24.14 -5.08
CA ALA A 77 5.49 23.33 -4.57
C ALA A 77 4.92 22.03 -4.00
N VAL A 78 5.60 20.92 -4.20
CA VAL A 78 5.22 19.61 -3.67
C VAL A 78 6.31 19.10 -2.75
N ALA A 79 5.94 18.61 -1.56
CA ALA A 79 6.84 17.99 -0.61
C ALA A 79 6.25 16.69 -0.06
N ALA A 80 7.11 15.68 0.15
CA ALA A 80 6.73 14.44 0.82
C ALA A 80 7.20 14.46 2.27
N GLY A 81 6.31 14.11 3.22
CA GLY A 81 6.58 14.04 4.64
C GLY A 81 6.21 12.68 5.23
N MET A 82 7.11 12.14 6.06
CA MET A 82 6.95 10.85 6.72
C MET A 82 6.39 11.03 8.13
N ARG A 83 5.43 10.17 8.50
CA ARG A 83 4.86 10.22 9.85
C ARG A 83 5.84 9.75 10.91
N TYR A 84 6.63 8.73 10.61
CA TYR A 84 7.49 8.08 11.59
C TYR A 84 8.99 8.11 11.24
N TRP A 85 9.37 8.81 10.14
CA TRP A 85 10.77 8.95 9.75
C TRP A 85 11.05 10.31 9.10
N GLU A 86 12.20 10.44 8.44
CA GLU A 86 12.64 11.66 7.77
C GLU A 86 12.50 11.56 6.23
N PRO A 87 12.26 12.69 5.54
CA PRO A 87 11.87 13.98 6.10
C PRO A 87 10.52 13.88 6.81
N SER A 88 10.39 14.49 7.98
CA SER A 88 9.14 14.45 8.74
C SER A 88 8.03 15.26 8.05
N ILE A 89 6.77 15.04 8.44
CA ILE A 89 5.64 15.88 7.99
C ILE A 89 5.91 17.35 8.35
N ASP A 90 6.44 17.62 9.54
CA ASP A 90 6.80 18.99 9.98
C ASP A 90 7.81 19.63 9.03
N SER A 91 8.91 18.92 8.74
CA SER A 91 9.94 19.39 7.81
C SER A 91 9.40 19.63 6.39
N ALA A 92 8.45 18.79 5.92
CA ALA A 92 7.82 18.97 4.63
C ALA A 92 6.91 20.21 4.60
N VAL A 93 6.14 20.47 5.67
CA VAL A 93 5.33 21.69 5.82
C VAL A 93 6.22 22.94 5.88
N GLU A 94 7.31 22.90 6.65
CA GLU A 94 8.28 24.00 6.71
C GLU A 94 8.88 24.30 5.32
N ALA A 95 9.21 23.26 4.54
CA ALA A 95 9.70 23.42 3.18
C ALA A 95 8.66 24.09 2.26
N LEU A 96 7.38 23.69 2.34
CA LEU A 96 6.29 24.31 1.58
C LEU A 96 6.11 25.79 1.97
N VAL A 97 6.11 26.11 3.26
CA VAL A 97 6.00 27.50 3.76
C VAL A 97 7.19 28.35 3.31
N SER A 98 8.41 27.79 3.35
CA SER A 98 9.61 28.48 2.87
C SER A 98 9.56 28.78 1.37
N ASN A 99 8.81 27.96 0.61
CA ASN A 99 8.48 28.19 -0.81
C ASN A 99 7.26 29.10 -1.01
N GLY A 100 6.75 29.73 0.04
CA GLY A 100 5.68 30.72 -0.01
C GLY A 100 4.27 30.17 0.09
N ALA A 101 4.08 28.89 0.40
CA ALA A 101 2.75 28.32 0.59
C ALA A 101 2.06 28.93 1.81
N ARG A 102 0.77 29.20 1.67
CA ARG A 102 -0.14 29.61 2.75
C ARG A 102 -1.38 28.71 2.81
N ARG A 103 -1.61 27.95 1.78
CA ARG A 103 -2.63 26.92 1.64
C ARG A 103 -1.97 25.61 1.31
N ILE A 104 -2.42 24.51 1.90
CA ILE A 104 -1.90 23.15 1.63
C ILE A 104 -3.02 22.24 1.18
N VAL A 105 -2.77 21.50 0.09
CA VAL A 105 -3.53 20.32 -0.31
C VAL A 105 -2.75 19.10 0.17
N MET A 106 -3.32 18.34 1.12
CA MET A 106 -2.73 17.11 1.62
C MET A 106 -3.25 15.91 0.83
N ALA A 107 -2.37 15.06 0.35
CA ALA A 107 -2.68 13.77 -0.26
C ALA A 107 -1.90 12.65 0.44
N SER A 108 -2.58 11.57 0.84
CA SER A 108 -1.94 10.41 1.43
C SER A 108 -1.42 9.47 0.34
N LEU A 109 -0.18 9.02 0.47
CA LEU A 109 0.40 7.94 -0.34
C LEU A 109 -0.06 6.54 0.14
N SER A 110 -0.74 6.45 1.31
CA SER A 110 -1.54 5.27 1.67
C SER A 110 -2.85 5.37 0.89
N ALA A 111 -3.07 4.44 -0.04
CA ALA A 111 -4.16 4.54 -1.00
C ALA A 111 -5.56 4.37 -0.38
N PHE A 112 -5.65 3.75 0.78
CA PHE A 112 -6.90 3.45 1.46
C PHE A 112 -7.06 4.28 2.73
N GLU A 113 -8.27 4.77 2.95
CA GLU A 113 -8.63 5.41 4.20
C GLU A 113 -8.72 4.38 5.32
N SER A 114 -8.06 4.66 6.44
CA SER A 114 -8.19 3.90 7.68
C SER A 114 -7.89 4.80 8.87
N ARG A 115 -8.50 4.54 10.00
CA ARG A 115 -8.22 5.27 11.23
C ARG A 115 -6.79 5.09 11.72
N VAL A 116 -6.22 3.93 11.47
CA VAL A 116 -4.87 3.59 11.94
C VAL A 116 -3.78 4.35 11.18
N THR A 117 -3.97 4.62 9.89
CA THR A 117 -2.96 5.27 9.03
C THR A 117 -3.32 6.71 8.68
N CYS A 118 -4.39 6.92 7.94
CA CYS A 118 -4.73 8.24 7.40
C CYS A 118 -5.05 9.26 8.49
N ASP A 119 -5.74 8.85 9.58
CA ASP A 119 -6.02 9.78 10.69
C ASP A 119 -4.73 10.21 11.40
N ALA A 120 -3.77 9.31 11.58
CA ALA A 120 -2.48 9.67 12.19
C ALA A 120 -1.70 10.65 11.30
N PHE A 121 -1.78 10.53 9.98
CA PHE A 121 -1.14 11.46 9.04
C PHE A 121 -1.85 12.82 9.05
N ARG A 122 -3.18 12.80 9.06
CA ARG A 122 -4.04 13.99 9.12
C ARG A 122 -3.74 14.83 10.37
N VAL A 123 -3.73 14.20 11.54
CA VAL A 123 -3.43 14.88 12.81
C VAL A 123 -2.04 15.53 12.75
N ALA A 124 -1.00 14.77 12.34
CA ALA A 124 0.35 15.31 12.25
C ALA A 124 0.45 16.49 11.26
N ALA A 125 -0.23 16.40 10.12
CA ALA A 125 -0.21 17.47 9.12
C ALA A 125 -0.93 18.73 9.61
N HIS A 126 -2.06 18.59 10.32
CA HIS A 126 -2.77 19.71 10.90
C HIS A 126 -1.98 20.39 12.03
N ASP A 127 -1.30 19.60 12.88
CA ASP A 127 -0.44 20.15 13.94
C ASP A 127 0.71 20.96 13.33
N ALA A 128 1.44 20.39 12.37
CA ALA A 128 2.52 21.07 11.65
C ALA A 128 2.04 22.33 10.92
N ALA A 129 0.87 22.30 10.29
CA ALA A 129 0.28 23.45 9.61
C ALA A 129 -0.11 24.56 10.60
N GLY A 130 -0.65 24.20 11.76
CA GLY A 130 -0.97 25.16 12.82
C GLY A 130 0.25 25.90 13.34
N ASP A 131 1.34 25.19 13.59
CA ASP A 131 2.62 25.74 14.02
C ASP A 131 3.26 26.64 12.94
N ALA A 132 3.10 26.29 11.66
CA ALA A 132 3.62 27.03 10.52
C ALA A 132 2.73 28.19 10.04
N GLN A 133 1.59 28.45 10.73
CA GLN A 133 0.62 29.49 10.38
C GLN A 133 0.03 29.36 8.97
N ILE A 134 -0.25 28.14 8.53
CA ILE A 134 -1.00 27.86 7.31
C ILE A 134 -2.44 28.29 7.51
N VAL A 135 -2.98 29.01 6.54
CA VAL A 135 -4.33 29.60 6.59
C VAL A 135 -5.42 28.57 6.27
N GLU A 136 -5.13 27.64 5.38
CA GLU A 136 -6.08 26.63 4.93
C GLU A 136 -5.35 25.32 4.61
N MET A 137 -5.92 24.21 5.10
CA MET A 137 -5.53 22.87 4.69
C MET A 137 -6.77 22.12 4.22
N CYS A 138 -6.71 21.51 3.04
CA CYS A 138 -7.73 20.61 2.51
C CYS A 138 -7.12 19.25 2.17
N GLU A 139 -7.96 18.22 2.19
CA GLU A 139 -7.55 16.85 1.92
C GLU A 139 -7.99 16.42 0.52
N ALA A 140 -7.07 15.80 -0.20
CA ALA A 140 -7.36 15.18 -1.48
C ALA A 140 -8.13 13.86 -1.28
N PRO A 141 -8.97 13.46 -2.25
CA PRO A 141 -9.61 12.14 -2.23
C PRO A 141 -8.57 11.01 -2.13
N VAL A 142 -8.96 9.91 -1.46
CA VAL A 142 -8.10 8.71 -1.33
C VAL A 142 -7.85 8.06 -2.69
N LEU A 143 -6.62 7.61 -2.90
CA LEU A 143 -6.11 7.20 -4.22
C LEU A 143 -6.74 5.91 -4.77
N HIS A 144 -7.27 5.02 -3.92
CA HIS A 144 -7.97 3.82 -4.40
C HIS A 144 -9.21 4.13 -5.26
N ARG A 145 -9.76 5.36 -5.17
CA ARG A 145 -10.87 5.82 -6.01
C ARG A 145 -10.45 6.30 -7.39
N ALA A 146 -9.16 6.60 -7.58
CA ALA A 146 -8.64 7.00 -8.88
C ALA A 146 -8.71 5.81 -9.87
N PRO A 147 -9.24 6.01 -11.09
CA PRO A 147 -9.27 4.95 -12.11
C PRO A 147 -7.88 4.35 -12.37
N GLN A 148 -6.85 5.18 -12.45
CA GLN A 148 -5.48 4.80 -12.73
C GLN A 148 -4.91 3.80 -11.70
N TYR A 149 -5.31 3.92 -10.42
CA TYR A 149 -4.91 2.98 -9.37
C TYR A 149 -5.48 1.58 -9.62
N ARG A 150 -6.75 1.50 -9.98
CA ARG A 150 -7.45 0.25 -10.27
C ARG A 150 -6.94 -0.39 -11.57
N ASP A 151 -6.72 0.45 -12.60
CA ASP A 151 -6.20 0.02 -13.90
C ASP A 151 -4.80 -0.59 -13.77
N HIS A 152 -3.93 0.00 -12.95
CA HIS A 152 -2.59 -0.52 -12.67
C HIS A 152 -2.65 -1.99 -12.22
N PHE A 153 -3.41 -2.26 -11.16
CA PHE A 153 -3.50 -3.61 -10.61
C PHE A 153 -4.28 -4.58 -11.50
N GLY A 154 -5.33 -4.11 -12.18
CA GLY A 154 -6.10 -4.93 -13.11
C GLY A 154 -5.26 -5.41 -14.29
N HIS A 155 -4.53 -4.51 -14.94
CA HIS A 155 -3.64 -4.86 -16.05
C HIS A 155 -2.43 -5.68 -15.60
N ALA A 156 -1.85 -5.36 -14.43
CA ALA A 156 -0.76 -6.15 -13.88
C ALA A 156 -1.19 -7.59 -13.54
N CYS A 157 -2.41 -7.77 -13.01
CA CYS A 157 -2.99 -9.08 -12.75
C CYS A 157 -3.20 -9.87 -14.03
N ALA A 158 -3.82 -9.28 -15.05
CA ALA A 158 -4.02 -9.92 -16.35
C ALA A 158 -2.69 -10.37 -16.96
N HIS A 159 -1.69 -9.49 -16.97
CA HIS A 159 -0.35 -9.82 -17.47
C HIS A 159 0.33 -10.94 -16.67
N ALA A 160 0.18 -10.95 -15.34
CA ALA A 160 0.73 -12.01 -14.50
C ALA A 160 0.11 -13.37 -14.82
N LEU A 161 -1.20 -13.42 -15.05
CA LEU A 161 -1.92 -14.64 -15.43
C LEU A 161 -1.49 -15.19 -16.79
N GLU A 162 -1.16 -14.34 -17.75
CA GLU A 162 -0.64 -14.75 -19.05
C GLU A 162 0.76 -15.40 -18.94
N ASN A 163 1.52 -15.07 -17.90
CA ASN A 163 2.93 -15.45 -17.78
C ASN A 163 3.22 -16.47 -16.68
N ILE A 164 2.27 -16.75 -15.77
CA ILE A 164 2.48 -17.75 -14.74
C ILE A 164 2.49 -19.17 -15.31
N ALA A 165 3.47 -19.97 -14.92
CA ALA A 165 3.59 -21.37 -15.34
C ALA A 165 2.70 -22.28 -14.47
N ALA A 166 1.39 -22.06 -14.52
CA ALA A 166 0.39 -22.83 -13.77
C ALA A 166 -0.83 -23.13 -14.63
N ALA A 167 -1.38 -24.34 -14.50
CA ALA A 167 -2.62 -24.75 -15.17
C ALA A 167 -3.87 -24.34 -14.37
N ARG A 168 -3.71 -24.18 -13.05
CA ARG A 168 -4.77 -23.86 -12.09
C ARG A 168 -4.32 -22.78 -11.14
N PRO A 169 -4.11 -21.55 -11.63
CA PRO A 169 -3.71 -20.43 -10.77
C PRO A 169 -4.88 -19.95 -9.91
N LEU A 170 -4.55 -19.45 -8.72
CA LEU A 170 -5.43 -18.67 -7.86
C LEU A 170 -4.88 -17.24 -7.79
N VAL A 171 -5.74 -16.24 -7.97
CA VAL A 171 -5.38 -14.84 -7.71
C VAL A 171 -5.67 -14.52 -6.25
N VAL A 172 -4.68 -14.00 -5.54
CA VAL A 172 -4.81 -13.54 -4.16
C VAL A 172 -4.50 -12.05 -4.13
N MET A 173 -5.54 -11.24 -3.98
CA MET A 173 -5.38 -9.82 -3.72
C MET A 173 -4.98 -9.63 -2.27
N THR A 174 -4.00 -8.76 -1.96
CA THR A 174 -3.52 -8.63 -0.59
C THR A 174 -3.52 -7.20 -0.10
N ALA A 175 -3.69 -7.07 1.23
CA ALA A 175 -3.59 -5.83 1.98
C ALA A 175 -3.01 -6.08 3.37
N HIS A 176 -2.58 -5.01 4.06
CA HIS A 176 -2.12 -5.13 5.44
C HIS A 176 -3.27 -5.52 6.36
N SER A 177 -3.05 -6.52 7.22
CA SER A 177 -4.02 -6.88 8.25
C SER A 177 -4.08 -5.81 9.33
N LEU A 178 -5.28 -5.50 9.80
CA LEU A 178 -5.51 -4.57 10.91
C LEU A 178 -6.14 -5.32 12.09
N PRO A 179 -5.85 -4.90 13.35
CA PRO A 179 -6.55 -5.44 14.51
C PRO A 179 -8.04 -5.18 14.42
N LEU A 180 -8.88 -6.19 14.69
CA LEU A 180 -10.35 -6.02 14.63
C LEU A 180 -10.87 -4.98 15.64
N ASP A 181 -10.14 -4.75 16.73
CA ASP A 181 -10.47 -3.71 17.69
C ASP A 181 -10.29 -2.27 17.14
N ASP A 182 -9.50 -2.13 16.07
CA ASP A 182 -9.22 -0.84 15.41
C ASP A 182 -10.09 -0.65 14.16
N VAL A 183 -10.82 -1.68 13.73
CA VAL A 183 -11.69 -1.70 12.53
C VAL A 183 -13.12 -1.94 12.99
N ASP A 184 -13.94 -0.91 13.06
CA ASP A 184 -15.36 -1.06 13.32
C ASP A 184 -16.18 -1.26 12.03
N ALA A 185 -17.48 -1.49 12.19
CA ALA A 185 -18.39 -1.75 11.06
C ALA A 185 -18.45 -0.59 10.03
N ASP A 186 -18.06 0.62 10.46
CA ASP A 186 -18.08 1.84 9.64
C ASP A 186 -16.67 2.23 9.15
N ASP A 187 -15.62 1.43 9.43
CA ASP A 187 -14.28 1.71 8.93
C ASP A 187 -14.23 1.54 7.40
N PRO A 188 -13.81 2.57 6.66
CA PRO A 188 -13.84 2.56 5.20
C PRO A 188 -12.83 1.61 4.55
N TYR A 189 -11.87 1.06 5.31
CA TYR A 189 -10.78 0.24 4.79
C TYR A 189 -11.28 -1.00 4.05
N SER A 190 -12.10 -1.82 4.70
CA SER A 190 -12.64 -3.05 4.10
C SER A 190 -13.52 -2.77 2.88
N GLY A 191 -14.34 -1.71 2.94
CA GLY A 191 -15.16 -1.26 1.81
C GLY A 191 -14.32 -0.84 0.61
N GLY A 192 -13.28 -0.04 0.84
CA GLY A 192 -12.36 0.39 -0.21
C GLY A 192 -11.58 -0.77 -0.83
N LEU A 193 -11.12 -1.72 -0.02
CA LEU A 193 -10.46 -2.94 -0.53
C LEU A 193 -11.39 -3.75 -1.42
N LYS A 194 -12.67 -3.90 -1.01
CA LYS A 194 -13.67 -4.58 -1.83
C LYS A 194 -13.89 -3.89 -3.17
N GLU A 195 -14.06 -2.57 -3.18
CA GLU A 195 -14.22 -1.79 -4.42
C GLU A 195 -13.06 -1.99 -5.40
N VAL A 196 -11.82 -1.96 -4.90
CA VAL A 196 -10.63 -2.19 -5.74
C VAL A 196 -10.56 -3.63 -6.21
N SER A 197 -10.83 -4.60 -5.33
CA SER A 197 -10.82 -6.02 -5.69
C SER A 197 -11.81 -6.33 -6.81
N ASP A 198 -13.04 -5.83 -6.70
CA ASP A 198 -14.06 -6.03 -7.73
C ASP A 198 -13.63 -5.39 -9.07
N ALA A 199 -13.03 -4.19 -9.03
CA ALA A 199 -12.54 -3.50 -10.22
C ALA A 199 -11.36 -4.27 -10.87
N VAL A 200 -10.40 -4.72 -10.08
CA VAL A 200 -9.26 -5.53 -10.55
C VAL A 200 -9.76 -6.84 -11.17
N ALA A 201 -10.70 -7.51 -10.51
CA ALA A 201 -11.30 -8.74 -11.03
C ALA A 201 -11.99 -8.52 -12.39
N ALA A 202 -12.76 -7.44 -12.51
CA ALA A 202 -13.43 -7.10 -13.78
C ALA A 202 -12.43 -6.78 -14.90
N ILE A 203 -11.39 -6.00 -14.63
CA ILE A 203 -10.35 -5.64 -15.63
C ILE A 203 -9.55 -6.89 -16.05
N ALA A 204 -9.17 -7.74 -15.10
CA ALA A 204 -8.39 -8.95 -15.35
C ALA A 204 -9.23 -10.14 -15.87
N GLY A 205 -10.56 -10.01 -15.98
CA GLY A 205 -11.45 -11.07 -16.46
C GLY A 205 -11.53 -12.28 -15.52
N LEU A 206 -11.46 -12.04 -14.19
CA LEU A 206 -11.55 -13.07 -13.16
C LEU A 206 -13.00 -13.55 -12.97
N ALA A 207 -13.19 -14.61 -12.19
CA ALA A 207 -14.51 -15.12 -11.83
C ALA A 207 -15.34 -14.05 -11.10
N GLU A 208 -16.66 -14.05 -11.30
CA GLU A 208 -17.56 -13.20 -10.53
C GLU A 208 -17.60 -13.65 -9.07
N GLY A 209 -17.54 -12.69 -8.14
CA GLY A 209 -17.69 -12.93 -6.71
C GLY A 209 -16.52 -13.70 -6.11
N GLY A 210 -15.41 -13.00 -5.85
CA GLY A 210 -14.40 -13.50 -4.93
C GLY A 210 -15.00 -13.59 -3.53
N PRO A 211 -14.69 -14.64 -2.73
CA PRO A 211 -15.22 -14.75 -1.39
C PRO A 211 -14.69 -13.62 -0.51
N PHE A 212 -15.59 -12.71 -0.13
CA PHE A 212 -15.48 -11.88 1.05
C PHE A 212 -16.29 -12.49 2.22
N ASP A 213 -16.87 -13.67 1.99
CA ASP A 213 -17.69 -14.35 2.98
C ASP A 213 -16.82 -15.09 3.99
N ASP A 214 -17.33 -15.16 5.24
CA ASP A 214 -16.74 -15.87 6.38
C ASP A 214 -16.54 -17.39 6.14
N ASP A 215 -16.86 -17.89 4.96
CA ASP A 215 -16.59 -19.26 4.56
C ASP A 215 -15.16 -19.32 3.96
N GLU A 216 -14.18 -19.59 4.83
CA GLU A 216 -12.75 -19.76 4.51
C GLU A 216 -12.45 -20.88 3.49
N ARG A 217 -13.48 -21.47 2.87
CA ARG A 217 -13.34 -22.58 1.93
C ARG A 217 -13.05 -22.07 0.53
N LEU A 218 -11.82 -22.28 0.09
CA LEU A 218 -11.48 -22.13 -1.32
C LEU A 218 -12.33 -23.07 -2.18
N PRO A 219 -12.85 -22.62 -3.33
CA PRO A 219 -13.52 -23.52 -4.26
C PRO A 219 -12.54 -24.63 -4.68
N GLY A 220 -12.95 -25.88 -4.46
CA GLY A 220 -12.15 -27.04 -4.82
C GLY A 220 -11.91 -27.10 -6.32
N VAL A 221 -10.68 -27.37 -6.73
CA VAL A 221 -10.32 -27.57 -8.16
C VAL A 221 -10.54 -29.03 -8.49
N GLY A 222 -11.56 -29.34 -9.26
CA GLY A 222 -11.85 -30.71 -9.68
C GLY A 222 -10.83 -31.24 -10.69
N GLY A 223 -10.12 -32.33 -10.35
CA GLY A 223 -9.34 -33.13 -11.30
C GLY A 223 -7.97 -32.60 -11.72
N PHE A 224 -7.26 -33.39 -12.54
CA PHE A 224 -5.98 -33.03 -13.17
C PHE A 224 -6.28 -32.37 -14.52
N GLY A 225 -6.19 -31.06 -14.63
CA GLY A 225 -6.42 -30.31 -15.86
C GLY A 225 -6.37 -28.78 -15.60
N ALA A 226 -6.34 -28.03 -16.69
CA ALA A 226 -6.50 -26.56 -16.59
C ALA A 226 -7.87 -26.20 -16.01
N LEU A 227 -7.99 -25.04 -15.39
CA LEU A 227 -9.30 -24.53 -14.97
C LEU A 227 -10.21 -24.34 -16.19
N GLU A 228 -11.44 -24.83 -16.08
CA GLU A 228 -12.49 -24.53 -17.04
C GLU A 228 -13.24 -23.27 -16.56
N GLY A 229 -13.06 -22.16 -17.27
CA GLY A 229 -13.71 -20.89 -16.96
C GLY A 229 -12.77 -19.82 -16.39
N PRO A 230 -13.33 -18.71 -15.88
CA PRO A 230 -12.57 -17.61 -15.32
C PRO A 230 -11.76 -18.02 -14.09
N VAL A 231 -10.59 -17.41 -13.91
CA VAL A 231 -9.70 -17.69 -12.78
C VAL A 231 -10.32 -17.20 -11.48
N PRO A 232 -10.39 -18.05 -10.43
CA PRO A 232 -10.89 -17.65 -9.12
C PRO A 232 -9.91 -16.71 -8.41
N TRP A 233 -10.47 -15.89 -7.54
CA TRP A 233 -9.70 -14.96 -6.72
C TRP A 233 -10.29 -14.79 -5.32
N LEU A 234 -9.49 -14.26 -4.41
CA LEU A 234 -9.93 -13.84 -3.07
C LEU A 234 -9.07 -12.68 -2.56
N LEU A 235 -9.55 -12.00 -1.52
CA LEU A 235 -8.77 -11.06 -0.72
C LEU A 235 -8.20 -11.78 0.50
N ALA A 236 -6.89 -11.61 0.76
CA ALA A 236 -6.19 -12.10 1.94
C ALA A 236 -5.43 -10.95 2.61
N PHE A 237 -5.06 -11.15 3.87
CA PHE A 237 -4.35 -10.16 4.64
C PHE A 237 -2.97 -10.67 5.04
N GLN A 238 -2.01 -9.75 5.10
CA GLN A 238 -0.61 -10.02 5.42
C GLN A 238 -0.07 -9.10 6.51
N SER A 239 1.18 -9.31 6.90
CA SER A 239 1.96 -8.39 7.76
C SER A 239 1.33 -8.16 9.15
N LYS A 240 0.62 -9.16 9.66
CA LYS A 240 0.05 -9.12 11.00
C LYS A 240 1.09 -8.74 12.04
N GLY A 241 0.80 -7.70 12.82
CA GLY A 241 1.67 -7.24 13.89
C GLY A 241 1.68 -8.14 15.12
N VAL A 242 2.50 -7.75 16.10
CA VAL A 242 2.68 -8.52 17.37
C VAL A 242 1.64 -8.18 18.46
N ARG A 243 0.72 -7.24 18.19
CA ARG A 243 -0.33 -6.87 19.15
C ARG A 243 -1.25 -8.06 19.39
N PRO A 244 -1.54 -8.42 20.66
CA PRO A 244 -2.52 -9.47 20.96
C PRO A 244 -3.91 -9.08 20.46
N GLY A 245 -4.73 -10.11 20.08
CA GLY A 245 -6.10 -9.90 19.62
C GLY A 245 -6.36 -10.56 18.27
N GLN A 246 -7.60 -10.37 17.79
CA GLN A 246 -8.00 -10.81 16.45
C GLN A 246 -7.64 -9.75 15.42
N TRP A 247 -7.32 -10.20 14.21
CA TRP A 247 -6.92 -9.39 13.08
C TRP A 247 -7.77 -9.72 11.86
N LEU A 248 -7.82 -8.81 10.90
CA LEU A 248 -8.47 -9.07 9.62
C LEU A 248 -7.86 -10.30 8.94
N GLY A 249 -8.72 -11.14 8.38
CA GLY A 249 -8.36 -12.38 7.67
C GLY A 249 -9.19 -12.57 6.41
N PRO A 250 -8.91 -13.65 5.65
CA PRO A 250 -7.97 -14.73 5.97
C PRO A 250 -6.50 -14.30 5.86
N ASP A 251 -5.63 -14.98 6.63
CA ASP A 251 -4.17 -14.80 6.57
C ASP A 251 -3.60 -15.38 5.27
N LEU A 252 -2.71 -14.64 4.61
CA LEU A 252 -2.11 -15.03 3.32
C LEU A 252 -1.43 -16.41 3.39
N ALA A 253 -0.66 -16.69 4.44
CA ALA A 253 0.03 -17.96 4.58
C ALA A 253 -0.95 -19.13 4.65
N HIS A 254 -2.05 -18.98 5.38
CA HIS A 254 -3.11 -19.97 5.47
C HIS A 254 -3.82 -20.18 4.13
N VAL A 255 -4.08 -19.10 3.39
CA VAL A 255 -4.66 -19.18 2.03
C VAL A 255 -3.76 -19.98 1.09
N MET A 256 -2.45 -19.74 1.11
CA MET A 256 -1.49 -20.47 0.27
C MET A 256 -1.46 -21.98 0.58
N GLU A 257 -1.45 -22.34 1.87
CA GLU A 257 -1.51 -23.74 2.31
C GLU A 257 -2.82 -24.41 1.88
N SER A 258 -3.95 -23.73 2.07
CA SER A 258 -5.26 -24.22 1.68
C SER A 258 -5.37 -24.39 0.16
N ALA A 259 -4.85 -23.45 -0.62
CA ALA A 259 -4.84 -23.51 -2.08
C ALA A 259 -4.07 -24.73 -2.59
N ALA A 260 -2.86 -24.97 -2.08
CA ALA A 260 -2.09 -26.16 -2.41
C ALA A 260 -2.85 -27.45 -2.04
N GLY A 261 -3.50 -27.47 -0.86
CA GLY A 261 -4.26 -28.61 -0.35
C GLY A 261 -5.47 -28.99 -1.20
N VAL A 262 -6.12 -28.02 -1.86
CA VAL A 262 -7.28 -28.28 -2.75
C VAL A 262 -6.92 -28.37 -4.22
N GLY A 263 -5.63 -28.28 -4.58
CA GLY A 263 -5.11 -28.63 -5.89
C GLY A 263 -4.83 -27.46 -6.85
N TYR A 264 -4.75 -26.21 -6.35
CA TYR A 264 -4.12 -25.14 -7.13
C TYR A 264 -2.63 -25.43 -7.31
N ASP A 265 -2.06 -25.03 -8.44
CA ASP A 265 -0.66 -25.23 -8.78
C ASP A 265 0.11 -23.91 -9.01
N GLY A 266 -0.57 -22.77 -8.82
CA GLY A 266 0.03 -21.45 -8.89
C GLY A 266 -0.73 -20.40 -8.11
N ILE A 267 -0.01 -19.36 -7.69
CA ILE A 267 -0.55 -18.19 -6.97
C ILE A 267 -0.05 -16.91 -7.64
N VAL A 268 -0.99 -16.04 -8.01
CA VAL A 268 -0.72 -14.66 -8.41
C VAL A 268 -1.09 -13.74 -7.25
N ILE A 269 -0.11 -13.10 -6.64
CA ILE A 269 -0.35 -12.10 -5.58
C ILE A 269 -0.48 -10.71 -6.22
N VAL A 270 -1.59 -10.04 -5.92
CA VAL A 270 -1.88 -8.67 -6.34
C VAL A 270 -1.99 -7.79 -5.09
N PRO A 271 -0.94 -7.05 -4.70
CA PRO A 271 -0.87 -6.34 -3.43
C PRO A 271 -1.63 -5.01 -3.48
N ILE A 272 -2.94 -5.07 -3.68
CA ILE A 272 -3.81 -3.91 -3.90
C ILE A 272 -3.81 -2.92 -2.73
N GLY A 273 -3.48 -3.36 -1.52
CA GLY A 273 -3.41 -2.52 -0.33
C GLY A 273 -2.17 -1.62 -0.25
N PHE A 274 -1.25 -1.72 -1.21
CA PHE A 274 0.05 -1.06 -1.16
C PHE A 274 0.32 -0.26 -2.43
N ALA A 275 0.55 1.04 -2.27
CA ALA A 275 0.90 1.90 -3.41
C ALA A 275 2.41 1.93 -3.67
N LEU A 276 3.21 1.79 -2.62
CA LEU A 276 4.68 1.92 -2.65
C LEU A 276 5.35 0.69 -2.06
N ASP A 277 6.50 0.31 -2.62
CA ASP A 277 7.32 -0.74 -2.06
C ASP A 277 7.97 -0.32 -0.73
N HIS A 278 7.92 -1.23 0.22
CA HIS A 278 8.56 -1.15 1.53
C HIS A 278 8.80 -2.56 2.07
N MET A 279 9.19 -2.70 3.33
CA MET A 279 9.54 -3.98 3.93
C MET A 279 8.43 -5.04 3.79
N GLU A 280 7.15 -4.65 3.91
CA GLU A 280 6.02 -5.59 3.86
C GLU A 280 5.65 -6.06 2.45
N THR A 281 6.10 -5.38 1.40
CA THR A 281 6.00 -5.89 0.02
C THR A 281 7.28 -6.66 -0.36
N LEU A 282 8.45 -6.12 -0.03
CA LEU A 282 9.73 -6.69 -0.48
C LEU A 282 10.16 -7.89 0.37
N TRP A 283 9.87 -7.91 1.68
CA TRP A 283 10.18 -9.06 2.51
C TRP A 283 9.00 -10.03 2.56
N ASP A 284 7.83 -9.56 3.02
CA ASP A 284 6.72 -10.48 3.30
C ASP A 284 6.17 -11.13 2.02
N LEU A 285 6.24 -10.45 0.83
CA LEU A 285 5.77 -11.02 -0.43
C LEU A 285 6.89 -11.57 -1.31
N ASP A 286 7.96 -10.78 -1.57
CA ASP A 286 8.99 -11.22 -2.53
C ASP A 286 9.93 -12.29 -1.96
N ILE A 287 10.04 -12.40 -0.63
CA ILE A 287 10.89 -13.38 0.03
C ILE A 287 10.05 -14.43 0.76
N ASP A 288 9.34 -14.06 1.83
CA ASP A 288 8.65 -15.03 2.70
C ASP A 288 7.52 -15.78 1.95
N ALA A 289 6.64 -15.07 1.25
CA ALA A 289 5.58 -15.71 0.48
C ALA A 289 6.12 -16.51 -0.71
N ALA A 290 7.17 -16.01 -1.39
CA ALA A 290 7.81 -16.75 -2.48
C ALA A 290 8.48 -18.06 -1.99
N GLU A 291 9.19 -18.04 -0.86
CA GLU A 291 9.76 -19.24 -0.25
C GLU A 291 8.68 -20.24 0.18
N ARG A 292 7.58 -19.74 0.76
CA ARG A 292 6.42 -20.56 1.10
C ARG A 292 5.79 -21.20 -0.13
N ALA A 293 5.56 -20.43 -1.21
CA ALA A 293 5.05 -20.98 -2.47
C ALA A 293 5.94 -22.10 -3.01
N ALA A 294 7.25 -21.89 -3.01
CA ALA A 294 8.22 -22.90 -3.42
C ALA A 294 8.14 -24.18 -2.56
N SER A 295 8.00 -24.04 -1.23
CA SER A 295 7.86 -25.16 -0.30
C SER A 295 6.57 -25.96 -0.51
N LEU A 296 5.49 -25.29 -1.01
CA LEU A 296 4.20 -25.89 -1.32
C LEU A 296 4.12 -26.40 -2.76
N GLY A 297 5.16 -26.20 -3.58
CA GLY A 297 5.18 -26.60 -4.99
C GLY A 297 4.28 -25.73 -5.88
N LEU A 298 3.97 -24.51 -5.47
CA LEU A 298 3.15 -23.56 -6.22
C LEU A 298 4.04 -22.68 -7.14
N ALA A 299 3.65 -22.51 -8.39
CA ALA A 299 4.17 -21.41 -9.20
C ALA A 299 3.77 -20.07 -8.56
N PHE A 300 4.67 -19.09 -8.60
CA PHE A 300 4.47 -17.83 -7.86
C PHE A 300 4.77 -16.60 -8.70
N VAL A 301 3.87 -15.65 -8.69
CA VAL A 301 4.08 -14.30 -9.25
C VAL A 301 3.48 -13.28 -8.32
N ARG A 302 4.24 -12.22 -7.97
CA ARG A 302 3.72 -11.02 -7.33
C ARG A 302 3.71 -9.87 -8.36
N THR A 303 2.56 -9.24 -8.56
CA THR A 303 2.47 -8.04 -9.40
C THR A 303 3.13 -6.85 -8.72
N ARG A 304 3.75 -5.96 -9.51
CA ARG A 304 4.36 -4.75 -8.98
C ARG A 304 3.30 -3.81 -8.38
N VAL A 305 3.67 -3.11 -7.31
CA VAL A 305 2.95 -1.93 -6.85
C VAL A 305 3.30 -0.73 -7.73
N PRO A 306 2.46 0.33 -7.76
CA PRO A 306 2.68 1.47 -8.66
C PRO A 306 4.02 2.18 -8.46
N ASN A 307 4.46 2.38 -7.22
CA ASN A 307 5.63 3.20 -6.91
C ASN A 307 5.54 4.61 -7.54
N ASP A 308 6.58 5.02 -8.25
CA ASP A 308 6.70 6.30 -8.95
C ASP A 308 6.35 6.22 -10.45
N ASP A 309 5.59 5.20 -10.85
CA ASP A 309 5.12 5.04 -12.23
C ASP A 309 4.22 6.23 -12.64
N ASP A 310 4.29 6.62 -13.91
CA ASP A 310 3.48 7.74 -14.46
C ASP A 310 1.99 7.58 -14.18
N GLY A 311 1.44 6.35 -14.22
CA GLY A 311 0.04 6.06 -13.90
C GLY A 311 -0.32 6.41 -12.46
N PHE A 312 0.60 6.25 -11.51
CA PHE A 312 0.36 6.64 -10.12
C PHE A 312 0.44 8.15 -9.93
N VAL A 313 1.35 8.81 -10.64
CA VAL A 313 1.41 10.28 -10.67
C VAL A 313 0.11 10.86 -11.27
N GLU A 314 -0.44 10.26 -12.30
CA GLU A 314 -1.75 10.64 -12.86
C GLU A 314 -2.91 10.39 -11.87
N ALA A 315 -2.84 9.34 -11.03
CA ALA A 315 -3.81 9.15 -9.96
C ALA A 315 -3.72 10.27 -8.90
N LEU A 316 -2.51 10.72 -8.57
CA LEU A 316 -2.30 11.87 -7.70
C LEU A 316 -2.78 13.17 -8.35
N MET A 317 -2.53 13.37 -9.65
CA MET A 317 -3.06 14.50 -10.41
C MET A 317 -4.58 14.53 -10.35
N TRP A 318 -5.25 13.39 -10.57
CA TRP A 318 -6.70 13.25 -10.45
C TRP A 318 -7.22 13.69 -9.08
N ALA A 319 -6.49 13.38 -8.01
CA ALA A 319 -6.91 13.70 -6.65
C ALA A 319 -6.62 15.18 -6.26
N VAL A 320 -5.49 15.72 -6.70
CA VAL A 320 -4.95 17.00 -6.21
C VAL A 320 -5.33 18.18 -7.09
N GLU A 321 -5.26 18.05 -8.42
CA GLU A 321 -5.43 19.18 -9.36
C GLU A 321 -6.78 19.91 -9.20
N PRO A 322 -7.94 19.24 -8.97
CA PRO A 322 -9.22 19.91 -8.76
C PRO A 322 -9.29 20.80 -7.51
N LEU A 323 -8.30 20.67 -6.62
CA LEU A 323 -8.22 21.41 -5.35
C LEU A 323 -7.22 22.58 -5.42
N LEU A 324 -6.49 22.76 -6.51
CA LEU A 324 -5.54 23.85 -6.72
C LEU A 324 -6.24 25.10 -7.31
#